data_bb560717b477692ef2753c43c8f1d698
#
_entry.id   bb560717b477692ef2753c43c8f1d698
#
_cell.length_a   1.000
_cell.length_b   1.000
_cell.length_c   1.000
_cell.angle_alpha   90.00
_cell.angle_beta   90.00
_cell.angle_gamma   90.00
#
_symmetry.space_group_name_H-M   'P 1'
#
loop_
_entity.id
_entity.type
_entity.pdbx_description
1 polymer ?
#
loop_
_entity_poly.entity_id
_entity_poly.type
_entity_poly.pdbx_seq_one_letter_code
_entity_poly.pdbx_strand_id
1 'polypeptide(L)'
;MNDAYRRLSNSLPERAAPVAGAFASEPRALRAWLDALPMANFAIAAQRLRDGLSELNRQRLDGARRLEALEMLRPGVMQVAAGADKQIVGASFPLPPHKVELGALALAFQHELALCYRSALVDLCAPAGNVPFLRGKQVVLAAVRALQHGDELLAKTYLLYRTAPAGAWQRLHDVYGFLSSLRLDDRAIDDAQTQGLNARAAYARALLLALANPYRCTQREQGELIAFTRNLAPHCEFRSSTGAARDILIHVDADRGPGYLPEERVTGQRDVLALHLDTMFAFIETQLMGTPAQARTAAFRQRGGTSLQVDVGLARRLLGTWNAHGERAHARLGGGYMLDTVLGLHDVHFALAGGTDFESFMRRVSGQMISLSEDDRGAAWRVGAGNSARAARLPARVLDQSLGGYRIVWERGATGGQGHARVGELVGVALPETNVDAKPDWMVGVIRWIRIDDQGRVDAGVELLARRALPVGARALNGAQQRAAVRGLLLAPLAANGSGDYDALVVSTEIDRTTNDIELTVPADLAGPPQLARTETVAGLRVIEATGIYQHFALPPRTDATGTIALPAHAIEIPIGA
;
A
#
# COMPACT_ATOMS: atom_id res chain seq x y z
N MET A 1 -7.31 40.52 10.48
CA MET A 1 -7.80 39.13 10.23
C MET A 1 -6.58 38.26 10.09
N ASN A 2 -6.51 37.15 10.79
CA ASN A 2 -5.41 36.18 10.74
C ASN A 2 -5.33 35.58 9.31
N ASP A 3 -4.15 35.57 8.67
CA ASP A 3 -3.98 35.09 7.29
C ASP A 3 -4.29 33.59 7.17
N ALA A 4 -3.95 32.79 8.18
CA ALA A 4 -4.29 31.38 8.22
C ALA A 4 -5.82 31.18 8.27
N TYR A 5 -6.55 32.01 9.04
CA TYR A 5 -8.00 31.99 9.07
C TYR A 5 -8.61 32.38 7.72
N ARG A 6 -8.03 33.37 7.04
CA ARG A 6 -8.50 33.79 5.72
C ARG A 6 -8.38 32.66 4.70
N ARG A 7 -7.25 31.95 4.63
CA ARG A 7 -7.08 30.78 3.76
C ARG A 7 -8.11 29.71 4.07
N LEU A 8 -8.26 29.36 5.36
CA LEU A 8 -9.22 28.36 5.80
C LEU A 8 -10.67 28.73 5.44
N SER A 9 -11.06 29.99 5.65
CA SER A 9 -12.40 30.50 5.34
C SER A 9 -12.68 30.50 3.83
N ASN A 10 -11.73 30.95 3.02
CA ASN A 10 -11.87 31.03 1.56
C ASN A 10 -11.95 29.63 0.89
N SER A 11 -11.50 28.59 1.59
CA SER A 11 -11.55 27.21 1.09
C SER A 11 -12.88 26.51 1.31
N LEU A 12 -13.84 27.16 1.97
CA LEU A 12 -15.17 26.62 2.21
C LEU A 12 -16.14 26.95 1.06
N PRO A 13 -17.08 26.03 0.73
CA PRO A 13 -18.15 26.33 -0.22
C PRO A 13 -19.11 27.38 0.34
N GLU A 14 -19.84 28.03 -0.57
CA GLU A 14 -20.95 28.93 -0.18
C GLU A 14 -22.05 28.15 0.57
N ARG A 15 -22.60 28.80 1.59
CA ARG A 15 -23.64 28.24 2.45
C ARG A 15 -24.83 29.18 2.55
N ALA A 16 -26.02 28.63 2.51
CA ALA A 16 -27.28 29.38 2.59
C ALA A 16 -27.94 29.32 3.99
N ALA A 17 -28.77 30.26 4.31
CA ALA A 17 -29.62 30.16 5.50
C ALA A 17 -30.53 28.92 5.40
N PRO A 18 -30.80 28.20 6.51
CA PRO A 18 -31.74 27.08 6.50
C PRO A 18 -33.13 27.52 6.01
N VAL A 19 -33.72 26.73 5.12
CA VAL A 19 -35.10 26.94 4.64
C VAL A 19 -36.06 26.00 5.36
N ALA A 20 -37.37 26.25 5.25
CA ALA A 20 -38.39 25.37 5.81
C ALA A 20 -38.23 23.94 5.22
N GLY A 21 -38.19 22.93 6.09
CA GLY A 21 -37.97 21.54 5.70
C GLY A 21 -36.50 21.13 5.51
N ALA A 22 -35.53 22.05 5.73
CA ALA A 22 -34.10 21.69 5.72
C ALA A 22 -33.76 20.65 6.79
N PHE A 23 -32.65 19.94 6.59
CA PHE A 23 -32.14 18.94 7.54
C PHE A 23 -32.03 19.55 8.96
N ALA A 24 -32.65 18.90 9.93
CA ALA A 24 -32.74 19.41 11.29
C ALA A 24 -31.37 19.34 12.00
N SER A 25 -30.86 20.50 12.42
CA SER A 25 -29.65 20.64 13.22
C SER A 25 -29.93 20.79 14.73
N GLU A 26 -31.21 20.87 15.13
CA GLU A 26 -31.63 20.93 16.54
C GLU A 26 -31.34 19.58 17.22
N PRO A 27 -30.70 19.54 18.39
CA PRO A 27 -30.29 18.29 19.05
C PRO A 27 -31.46 17.31 19.27
N ARG A 28 -32.63 17.82 19.64
CA ARG A 28 -33.81 16.97 19.90
C ARG A 28 -34.36 16.34 18.62
N ALA A 29 -34.49 17.13 17.57
CA ALA A 29 -34.98 16.67 16.28
C ALA A 29 -33.98 15.75 15.59
N LEU A 30 -32.67 16.06 15.69
CA LEU A 30 -31.59 15.25 15.16
C LEU A 30 -31.52 13.88 15.85
N ARG A 31 -31.70 13.82 17.18
CA ARG A 31 -31.76 12.57 17.92
C ARG A 31 -32.92 11.69 17.45
N ALA A 32 -34.12 12.25 17.34
CA ALA A 32 -35.27 11.52 16.82
C ALA A 32 -35.05 11.01 15.38
N TRP A 33 -34.38 11.79 14.55
CA TRP A 33 -33.99 11.37 13.20
C TRP A 33 -32.97 10.23 13.21
N LEU A 34 -31.95 10.28 14.07
CA LEU A 34 -30.96 9.23 14.25
C LEU A 34 -31.57 7.92 14.75
N ASP A 35 -32.49 8.01 15.72
CA ASP A 35 -33.20 6.85 16.27
C ASP A 35 -34.13 6.18 15.23
N ALA A 36 -34.60 6.95 14.24
CA ALA A 36 -35.43 6.45 13.13
C ALA A 36 -34.58 5.90 11.94
N LEU A 37 -33.24 5.93 12.00
CA LEU A 37 -32.42 5.39 10.94
C LEU A 37 -32.50 3.86 10.91
N PRO A 38 -32.77 3.25 9.74
CA PRO A 38 -32.79 1.80 9.60
C PRO A 38 -31.38 1.22 9.52
N MET A 39 -30.62 1.23 10.63
CA MET A 39 -29.21 0.81 10.67
C MET A 39 -28.99 -0.64 10.25
N ALA A 40 -30.02 -1.50 10.33
CA ALA A 40 -29.97 -2.88 9.82
C ALA A 40 -29.97 -2.92 8.27
N ASN A 41 -30.50 -1.88 7.60
CA ASN A 41 -30.41 -1.75 6.14
C ASN A 41 -29.26 -0.81 5.77
N PHE A 42 -28.09 -1.40 5.52
CA PHE A 42 -26.88 -0.66 5.22
C PHE A 42 -27.05 0.39 4.11
N ALA A 43 -27.68 0.02 3.00
CA ALA A 43 -27.80 0.92 1.83
C ALA A 43 -28.64 2.15 2.15
N ILE A 44 -29.79 1.96 2.82
CA ILE A 44 -30.68 3.07 3.18
C ILE A 44 -30.05 3.95 4.27
N ALA A 45 -29.43 3.34 5.29
CA ALA A 45 -28.75 4.09 6.35
C ALA A 45 -27.60 4.93 5.79
N ALA A 46 -26.78 4.34 4.90
CA ALA A 46 -25.66 5.02 4.24
C ALA A 46 -26.13 6.21 3.40
N GLN A 47 -27.17 6.01 2.59
CA GLN A 47 -27.74 7.08 1.77
C GLN A 47 -28.25 8.24 2.63
N ARG A 48 -29.07 7.94 3.65
CA ARG A 48 -29.64 8.97 4.53
C ARG A 48 -28.57 9.75 5.29
N LEU A 49 -27.56 9.07 5.83
CA LEU A 49 -26.46 9.73 6.53
C LEU A 49 -25.63 10.63 5.60
N ARG A 50 -25.35 10.17 4.37
CA ARG A 50 -24.65 10.98 3.38
C ARG A 50 -25.43 12.23 3.00
N ASP A 51 -26.72 12.07 2.71
CA ASP A 51 -27.58 13.18 2.32
C ASP A 51 -27.73 14.18 3.47
N GLY A 52 -27.91 13.70 4.70
CA GLY A 52 -27.97 14.55 5.90
C GLY A 52 -26.70 15.35 6.13
N LEU A 53 -25.51 14.73 5.98
CA LEU A 53 -24.22 15.43 6.10
C LEU A 53 -24.04 16.47 4.98
N SER A 54 -24.36 16.11 3.74
CA SER A 54 -24.25 17.01 2.60
C SER A 54 -25.18 18.21 2.75
N GLU A 55 -26.41 18.01 3.24
CA GLU A 55 -27.36 19.09 3.49
C GLU A 55 -26.89 19.97 4.66
N LEU A 56 -26.39 19.39 5.75
CA LEU A 56 -25.80 20.13 6.86
C LEU A 56 -24.65 21.02 6.40
N ASN A 57 -23.82 20.56 5.44
CA ASN A 57 -22.73 21.33 4.87
C ASN A 57 -23.19 22.55 4.05
N ARG A 58 -24.38 22.50 3.47
CA ARG A 58 -24.95 23.63 2.69
C ARG A 58 -25.62 24.71 3.56
N GLN A 59 -25.90 24.41 4.82
CA GLN A 59 -26.55 25.33 5.72
C GLN A 59 -25.58 26.30 6.39
N ARG A 60 -25.99 27.56 6.57
CA ARG A 60 -25.29 28.54 7.42
C ARG A 60 -25.84 28.40 8.85
N LEU A 61 -24.99 27.89 9.76
CA LEU A 61 -25.35 27.65 11.16
C LEU A 61 -24.33 28.31 12.09
N ASP A 62 -24.73 28.53 13.36
CA ASP A 62 -23.78 28.84 14.41
C ASP A 62 -22.76 27.68 14.56
N GLY A 63 -21.48 28.01 14.77
CA GLY A 63 -20.41 27.03 14.80
C GLY A 63 -20.53 26.01 15.93
N ALA A 64 -21.02 26.43 17.12
CA ALA A 64 -21.20 25.52 18.25
C ALA A 64 -22.36 24.55 17.99
N ARG A 65 -23.46 25.04 17.40
CA ARG A 65 -24.59 24.21 17.01
C ARG A 65 -24.21 23.19 15.94
N ARG A 66 -23.45 23.61 14.92
CA ARG A 66 -22.93 22.68 13.89
C ARG A 66 -22.06 21.61 14.54
N LEU A 67 -21.16 22.00 15.44
CA LEU A 67 -20.27 21.06 16.12
C LEU A 67 -21.04 20.04 16.97
N GLU A 68 -22.05 20.47 17.71
CA GLU A 68 -22.91 19.57 18.48
C GLU A 68 -23.66 18.58 17.59
N ALA A 69 -24.25 19.04 16.49
CA ALA A 69 -24.91 18.17 15.52
C ALA A 69 -23.94 17.13 14.92
N LEU A 70 -22.70 17.52 14.62
CA LEU A 70 -21.68 16.63 14.11
C LEU A 70 -21.25 15.55 15.09
N GLU A 71 -21.02 15.89 16.36
CA GLU A 71 -20.65 14.88 17.37
C GLU A 71 -21.80 13.88 17.60
N MET A 72 -23.06 14.27 17.36
CA MET A 72 -24.20 13.34 17.36
C MET A 72 -24.24 12.44 16.12
N LEU A 73 -23.96 12.96 14.93
CA LEU A 73 -24.01 12.22 13.66
C LEU A 73 -22.80 11.28 13.49
N ARG A 74 -21.64 11.71 13.93
CA ARG A 74 -20.34 11.03 13.69
C ARG A 74 -20.34 9.55 14.04
N PRO A 75 -20.85 9.08 15.20
CA PRO A 75 -20.85 7.65 15.53
C PRO A 75 -21.55 6.78 14.50
N GLY A 76 -22.75 7.18 14.06
CA GLY A 76 -23.51 6.46 13.04
C GLY A 76 -22.80 6.44 11.68
N VAL A 77 -22.24 7.57 11.27
CA VAL A 77 -21.44 7.67 10.03
C VAL A 77 -20.22 6.76 10.08
N MET A 78 -19.49 6.77 11.19
CA MET A 78 -18.28 5.92 11.36
C MET A 78 -18.64 4.42 11.39
N GLN A 79 -19.77 4.06 11.97
CA GLN A 79 -20.27 2.67 11.95
C GLN A 79 -20.53 2.20 10.52
N VAL A 80 -21.22 3.00 9.72
CA VAL A 80 -21.52 2.66 8.31
C VAL A 80 -20.22 2.65 7.47
N ALA A 81 -19.33 3.63 7.66
CA ALA A 81 -18.04 3.67 6.97
C ALA A 81 -17.20 2.43 7.26
N ALA A 82 -17.13 1.98 8.52
CA ALA A 82 -16.43 0.76 8.91
C ALA A 82 -17.05 -0.51 8.29
N GLY A 83 -18.37 -0.52 8.08
CA GLY A 83 -19.07 -1.59 7.36
C GLY A 83 -18.67 -1.66 5.89
N ALA A 84 -18.50 -0.52 5.23
CA ALA A 84 -18.01 -0.44 3.85
C ALA A 84 -16.55 -0.93 3.74
N ASP A 85 -15.67 -0.49 4.65
CA ASP A 85 -14.25 -0.87 4.67
C ASP A 85 -14.07 -2.39 4.77
N LYS A 86 -14.84 -3.07 5.62
CA LYS A 86 -14.78 -4.54 5.78
C LYS A 86 -15.07 -5.30 4.48
N GLN A 87 -15.87 -4.73 3.59
CA GLN A 87 -16.19 -5.36 2.30
C GLN A 87 -15.12 -5.10 1.22
N ILE A 88 -14.29 -4.07 1.40
CA ILE A 88 -13.26 -3.67 0.44
C ILE A 88 -11.91 -4.33 0.77
N VAL A 89 -11.57 -4.44 2.05
CA VAL A 89 -10.29 -5.02 2.48
C VAL A 89 -10.16 -6.46 2.00
N GLY A 90 -9.00 -6.78 1.41
CA GLY A 90 -8.72 -8.10 0.82
C GLY A 90 -9.28 -8.30 -0.59
N ALA A 91 -9.92 -7.28 -1.18
CA ALA A 91 -10.36 -7.35 -2.56
C ALA A 91 -9.17 -7.28 -3.54
N SER A 92 -9.36 -7.89 -4.70
CA SER A 92 -8.41 -7.79 -5.80
C SER A 92 -8.70 -6.55 -6.63
N PHE A 93 -7.67 -6.04 -7.32
CA PHE A 93 -7.79 -4.88 -8.19
C PHE A 93 -7.64 -5.27 -9.67
N PRO A 94 -8.40 -4.62 -10.57
CA PRO A 94 -9.38 -3.56 -10.32
C PRO A 94 -10.59 -4.05 -9.52
N LEU A 95 -11.15 -3.16 -8.67
CA LEU A 95 -12.32 -3.51 -7.87
C LEU A 95 -13.55 -3.77 -8.75
N PRO A 96 -14.41 -4.75 -8.41
CA PRO A 96 -15.69 -4.93 -9.06
C PRO A 96 -16.62 -3.72 -8.79
N PRO A 97 -17.59 -3.42 -9.68
CA PRO A 97 -18.38 -2.19 -9.65
C PRO A 97 -19.01 -1.89 -8.29
N HIS A 98 -19.63 -2.88 -7.64
CA HIS A 98 -20.27 -2.71 -6.33
C HIS A 98 -19.26 -2.31 -5.23
N LYS A 99 -18.00 -2.78 -5.30
CA LYS A 99 -16.95 -2.39 -4.35
C LYS A 99 -16.37 -1.01 -4.67
N VAL A 100 -16.38 -0.58 -5.93
CA VAL A 100 -16.05 0.80 -6.32
C VAL A 100 -17.04 1.78 -5.70
N GLU A 101 -18.33 1.48 -5.71
CA GLU A 101 -19.37 2.29 -5.09
C GLU A 101 -19.20 2.37 -3.57
N LEU A 102 -18.91 1.26 -2.91
CA LEU A 102 -18.61 1.25 -1.47
C LEU A 102 -17.38 2.08 -1.12
N GLY A 103 -16.33 2.00 -1.94
CA GLY A 103 -15.12 2.82 -1.79
C GLY A 103 -15.43 4.32 -1.94
N ALA A 104 -16.21 4.68 -2.95
CA ALA A 104 -16.64 6.05 -3.16
C ALA A 104 -17.47 6.58 -1.99
N LEU A 105 -18.38 5.76 -1.46
CA LEU A 105 -19.17 6.09 -0.26
C LEU A 105 -18.30 6.34 0.97
N ALA A 106 -17.32 5.45 1.23
CA ALA A 106 -16.41 5.58 2.36
C ALA A 106 -15.56 6.86 2.27
N LEU A 107 -15.09 7.22 1.07
CA LEU A 107 -14.38 8.48 0.81
C LEU A 107 -15.28 9.68 1.01
N ALA A 108 -16.53 9.63 0.50
CA ALA A 108 -17.49 10.71 0.62
C ALA A 108 -17.82 11.02 2.10
N PHE A 109 -17.98 10.03 2.95
CA PHE A 109 -18.20 10.25 4.38
C PHE A 109 -17.05 11.00 5.05
N GLN A 110 -15.81 10.62 4.78
CA GLN A 110 -14.66 11.30 5.38
C GLN A 110 -14.52 12.73 4.84
N HIS A 111 -14.77 12.93 3.56
CA HIS A 111 -14.76 14.25 2.95
C HIS A 111 -15.83 15.18 3.56
N GLU A 112 -17.08 14.72 3.65
CA GLU A 112 -18.19 15.50 4.20
C GLU A 112 -18.00 15.83 5.69
N LEU A 113 -17.50 14.87 6.49
CA LEU A 113 -17.17 15.12 7.89
C LEU A 113 -16.03 16.14 8.03
N ALA A 114 -14.93 15.98 7.29
CA ALA A 114 -13.81 16.93 7.32
C ALA A 114 -14.27 18.34 6.93
N LEU A 115 -15.11 18.47 5.90
CA LEU A 115 -15.70 19.73 5.45
C LEU A 115 -16.57 20.35 6.54
N CYS A 116 -17.44 19.57 7.16
CA CYS A 116 -18.39 20.05 8.15
C CYS A 116 -17.67 20.52 9.44
N TYR A 117 -16.65 19.80 9.89
CA TYR A 117 -15.83 20.23 11.03
C TYR A 117 -14.99 21.48 10.72
N ARG A 118 -14.47 21.62 9.48
CA ARG A 118 -13.81 22.86 9.03
C ARG A 118 -14.80 24.05 9.02
N SER A 119 -16.03 23.81 8.56
CA SER A 119 -17.08 24.82 8.61
C SER A 119 -17.40 25.24 10.04
N ALA A 120 -17.51 24.27 10.97
CA ALA A 120 -17.72 24.57 12.40
C ALA A 120 -16.56 25.40 12.97
N LEU A 121 -15.31 25.06 12.62
CA LEU A 121 -14.11 25.77 13.06
C LEU A 121 -14.12 27.23 12.59
N VAL A 122 -14.42 27.47 11.31
CA VAL A 122 -14.52 28.83 10.75
C VAL A 122 -15.65 29.63 11.41
N ASP A 123 -16.81 29.02 11.56
CA ASP A 123 -17.98 29.69 12.14
C ASP A 123 -17.77 30.00 13.64
N LEU A 124 -17.06 29.13 14.39
CA LEU A 124 -16.69 29.38 15.79
C LEU A 124 -15.75 30.58 15.95
N CYS A 125 -14.85 30.79 14.98
CA CYS A 125 -13.82 31.84 15.04
C CYS A 125 -14.16 33.09 14.22
N ALA A 126 -15.38 33.15 13.65
CA ALA A 126 -15.84 34.30 12.87
C ALA A 126 -15.96 35.57 13.73
N PRO A 127 -15.76 36.79 13.13
CA PRO A 127 -15.37 37.06 11.74
C PRO A 127 -13.84 37.17 11.52
N ALA A 128 -13.05 37.25 12.59
CA ALA A 128 -11.64 37.65 12.52
C ALA A 128 -10.62 36.51 12.70
N GLY A 129 -11.08 35.30 13.02
CA GLY A 129 -10.20 34.16 13.32
C GLY A 129 -9.69 34.16 14.77
N ASN A 130 -10.39 34.82 15.69
CA ASN A 130 -10.06 34.81 17.10
C ASN A 130 -10.81 33.69 17.83
N VAL A 131 -10.19 33.13 18.86
CA VAL A 131 -10.86 32.15 19.73
C VAL A 131 -11.83 32.90 20.65
N PRO A 132 -13.14 32.62 20.61
CA PRO A 132 -14.10 33.27 21.51
C PRO A 132 -13.86 32.87 22.95
N PHE A 133 -14.21 33.76 23.87
CA PHE A 133 -14.12 33.54 25.32
C PHE A 133 -14.86 32.24 25.70
N LEU A 134 -14.23 31.35 26.46
CA LEU A 134 -14.71 30.05 26.93
C LEU A 134 -14.97 28.98 25.82
N ARG A 135 -14.77 29.27 24.54
CA ARG A 135 -14.97 28.30 23.44
C ARG A 135 -13.70 27.59 22.94
N GLY A 136 -12.57 27.76 23.63
CA GLY A 136 -11.29 27.15 23.21
C GLY A 136 -11.35 25.64 23.05
N LYS A 137 -12.06 24.90 23.92
CA LYS A 137 -12.28 23.45 23.77
C LYS A 137 -13.03 23.08 22.50
N GLN A 138 -14.05 23.85 22.13
CA GLN A 138 -14.83 23.62 20.90
C GLN A 138 -14.00 23.88 19.64
N VAL A 139 -13.19 24.95 19.65
CA VAL A 139 -12.26 25.26 18.55
C VAL A 139 -11.25 24.13 18.34
N VAL A 140 -10.63 23.64 19.43
CA VAL A 140 -9.68 22.51 19.38
C VAL A 140 -10.39 21.25 18.88
N LEU A 141 -11.58 20.93 19.40
CA LEU A 141 -12.35 19.76 18.99
C LEU A 141 -12.65 19.81 17.48
N ALA A 142 -13.19 20.93 16.98
CA ALA A 142 -13.53 21.08 15.57
C ALA A 142 -12.27 20.92 14.68
N ALA A 143 -11.15 21.53 15.03
CA ALA A 143 -9.92 21.45 14.25
C ALA A 143 -9.30 20.03 14.27
N VAL A 144 -9.20 19.40 15.45
CA VAL A 144 -8.66 18.03 15.57
C VAL A 144 -9.52 17.03 14.80
N ARG A 145 -10.86 17.15 14.86
CA ARG A 145 -11.78 16.33 14.06
C ARG A 145 -11.62 16.56 12.56
N ALA A 146 -11.48 17.82 12.13
CA ALA A 146 -11.25 18.15 10.72
C ALA A 146 -9.94 17.48 10.21
N LEU A 147 -8.85 17.55 10.99
CA LEU A 147 -7.59 16.87 10.67
C LEU A 147 -7.74 15.35 10.69
N GLN A 148 -8.44 14.78 11.69
CA GLN A 148 -8.69 13.36 11.81
C GLN A 148 -9.42 12.81 10.59
N HIS A 149 -10.50 13.46 10.15
CA HIS A 149 -11.28 13.01 9.00
C HIS A 149 -10.57 13.29 7.67
N GLY A 150 -9.74 14.34 7.58
CA GLY A 150 -8.87 14.58 6.44
C GLY A 150 -7.78 13.51 6.30
N ASP A 151 -7.17 13.08 7.40
CA ASP A 151 -6.22 11.98 7.43
C ASP A 151 -6.90 10.62 7.10
N GLU A 152 -8.09 10.36 7.65
CA GLU A 152 -8.86 9.15 7.29
C GLU A 152 -9.26 9.14 5.80
N LEU A 153 -9.54 10.31 5.20
CA LEU A 153 -9.77 10.43 3.76
C LEU A 153 -8.54 9.99 2.96
N LEU A 154 -7.35 10.45 3.34
CA LEU A 154 -6.09 10.03 2.71
C LEU A 154 -5.84 8.53 2.91
N ALA A 155 -6.01 8.02 4.13
CA ALA A 155 -5.82 6.61 4.46
C ALA A 155 -6.70 5.70 3.61
N LYS A 156 -7.99 6.03 3.47
CA LYS A 156 -8.93 5.28 2.62
C LYS A 156 -8.60 5.42 1.13
N THR A 157 -8.14 6.58 0.70
CA THR A 157 -7.68 6.81 -0.68
C THR A 157 -6.52 5.89 -1.02
N TYR A 158 -5.53 5.76 -0.12
CA TYR A 158 -4.40 4.85 -0.29
C TYR A 158 -4.81 3.39 -0.24
N LEU A 159 -5.75 3.01 0.64
CA LEU A 159 -6.30 1.64 0.71
C LEU A 159 -6.95 1.20 -0.61
N LEU A 160 -7.49 2.16 -1.36
CA LEU A 160 -8.03 1.98 -2.70
C LEU A 160 -6.97 2.15 -3.80
N TYR A 161 -5.71 2.34 -3.45
CA TYR A 161 -4.60 2.65 -4.35
C TYR A 161 -4.84 3.86 -5.26
N ARG A 162 -5.70 4.80 -4.85
CA ARG A 162 -6.00 6.02 -5.59
C ARG A 162 -5.09 7.18 -5.16
N THR A 163 -4.94 8.17 -6.02
CA THR A 163 -4.24 9.41 -5.69
C THR A 163 -5.07 10.28 -4.75
N ALA A 164 -4.40 11.07 -3.91
CA ALA A 164 -5.08 12.02 -3.03
C ALA A 164 -6.02 12.95 -3.83
N PRO A 165 -7.25 13.15 -3.38
CA PRO A 165 -8.16 14.07 -4.05
C PRO A 165 -7.62 15.51 -4.06
N ALA A 166 -7.90 16.25 -5.12
CA ALA A 166 -7.47 17.65 -5.24
C ALA A 166 -7.87 18.48 -4.01
N GLY A 167 -6.95 19.27 -3.50
CA GLY A 167 -7.10 20.11 -2.31
C GLY A 167 -7.04 19.33 -0.99
N ALA A 168 -6.82 18.01 -0.99
CA ALA A 168 -6.81 17.23 0.25
C ALA A 168 -5.69 17.66 1.19
N TRP A 169 -4.49 17.85 0.65
CA TRP A 169 -3.33 18.30 1.42
C TRP A 169 -3.45 19.75 1.84
N GLN A 170 -3.87 20.63 0.94
CA GLN A 170 -4.04 22.06 1.26
C GLN A 170 -5.00 22.25 2.43
N ARG A 171 -6.11 21.49 2.47
CA ARG A 171 -7.09 21.55 3.58
C ARG A 171 -6.50 21.11 4.91
N LEU A 172 -5.62 20.12 4.93
CA LEU A 172 -4.90 19.70 6.14
C LEU A 172 -3.90 20.77 6.61
N HIS A 173 -3.14 21.34 5.67
CA HIS A 173 -2.19 22.41 5.95
C HIS A 173 -2.87 23.65 6.52
N ASP A 174 -3.99 24.07 5.94
CA ASP A 174 -4.75 25.24 6.40
C ASP A 174 -5.29 25.07 7.83
N VAL A 175 -5.86 23.89 8.15
CA VAL A 175 -6.38 23.61 9.50
C VAL A 175 -5.25 23.58 10.52
N TYR A 176 -4.18 22.85 10.24
CA TYR A 176 -3.04 22.76 11.15
C TYR A 176 -2.36 24.12 11.34
N GLY A 177 -2.10 24.85 10.26
CA GLY A 177 -1.49 26.18 10.30
C GLY A 177 -2.32 27.19 11.08
N PHE A 178 -3.66 27.13 10.95
CA PHE A 178 -4.54 27.99 11.73
C PHE A 178 -4.43 27.69 13.23
N LEU A 179 -4.51 26.42 13.63
CA LEU A 179 -4.45 26.05 15.06
C LEU A 179 -3.07 26.30 15.66
N SER A 180 -2.00 26.07 14.90
CA SER A 180 -0.62 26.40 15.28
C SER A 180 -0.42 27.90 15.50
N SER A 181 -1.01 28.75 14.63
CA SER A 181 -0.96 30.21 14.77
C SER A 181 -1.61 30.71 16.08
N LEU A 182 -2.59 29.95 16.58
CA LEU A 182 -3.26 30.20 17.85
C LEU A 182 -2.55 29.56 19.06
N ARG A 183 -1.47 28.80 18.86
CA ARG A 183 -0.76 28.00 19.88
C ARG A 183 -1.69 27.01 20.61
N LEU A 184 -2.58 26.37 19.86
CA LEU A 184 -3.55 25.40 20.36
C LEU A 184 -3.33 23.99 19.81
N ASP A 185 -2.32 23.79 18.98
CA ASP A 185 -2.02 22.55 18.28
C ASP A 185 -1.62 21.38 19.20
N ASP A 186 -1.11 21.70 20.41
CA ASP A 186 -0.77 20.70 21.44
C ASP A 186 -1.94 20.32 22.35
N ARG A 187 -3.03 21.08 22.32
CA ARG A 187 -4.18 20.80 23.19
C ARG A 187 -4.90 19.53 22.73
N ALA A 188 -4.99 18.57 23.64
CA ALA A 188 -5.73 17.33 23.42
C ALA A 188 -7.25 17.54 23.49
N ILE A 189 -7.98 16.77 22.70
CA ILE A 189 -9.43 16.65 22.84
C ILE A 189 -9.78 15.64 23.95
N ASP A 190 -10.90 15.88 24.61
CA ASP A 190 -11.46 14.99 25.63
C ASP A 190 -12.35 13.94 24.92
N ASP A 191 -11.73 12.85 24.47
CA ASP A 191 -12.41 11.77 23.77
C ASP A 191 -11.81 10.42 24.20
N ALA A 192 -12.65 9.58 24.80
CA ALA A 192 -12.28 8.26 25.29
C ALA A 192 -11.73 7.33 24.19
N GLN A 193 -12.18 7.49 22.94
CA GLN A 193 -11.75 6.65 21.82
C GLN A 193 -10.37 7.02 21.27
N THR A 194 -9.97 8.29 21.38
CA THR A 194 -8.73 8.81 20.79
C THR A 194 -7.64 9.17 21.79
N GLN A 195 -7.88 8.98 23.08
CA GLN A 195 -6.93 9.08 24.20
C GLN A 195 -5.86 10.19 24.05
N GLY A 196 -6.29 11.45 24.15
CA GLY A 196 -5.38 12.58 24.14
C GLY A 196 -4.88 12.99 22.74
N LEU A 197 -5.66 12.71 21.69
CA LEU A 197 -5.37 13.19 20.34
C LEU A 197 -5.39 14.73 20.33
N ASN A 198 -4.36 15.30 19.72
CA ASN A 198 -4.23 16.74 19.45
C ASN A 198 -4.00 16.99 17.95
N ALA A 199 -4.00 18.24 17.53
CA ALA A 199 -3.84 18.60 16.13
C ALA A 199 -2.47 18.21 15.58
N ARG A 200 -1.41 18.35 16.38
CA ARG A 200 -0.05 17.97 16.01
C ARG A 200 0.04 16.48 15.67
N ALA A 201 -0.48 15.60 16.53
CA ALA A 201 -0.47 14.16 16.29
C ALA A 201 -1.37 13.77 15.12
N ALA A 202 -2.57 14.38 14.97
CA ALA A 202 -3.45 14.10 13.84
C ALA A 202 -2.82 14.50 12.50
N TYR A 203 -2.13 15.62 12.44
CA TYR A 203 -1.43 16.09 11.25
C TYR A 203 -0.18 15.26 10.95
N ALA A 204 0.66 14.98 11.97
CA ALA A 204 1.83 14.12 11.82
C ALA A 204 1.49 12.73 11.28
N ARG A 205 0.36 12.15 11.69
CA ARG A 205 -0.10 10.86 11.20
C ARG A 205 -0.31 10.87 9.67
N ALA A 206 -0.99 11.88 9.13
CA ALA A 206 -1.21 12.00 7.68
C ALA A 206 0.14 12.11 6.93
N LEU A 207 1.10 12.88 7.46
CA LEU A 207 2.42 13.04 6.87
C LEU A 207 3.22 11.74 6.89
N LEU A 208 3.27 11.03 8.03
CA LEU A 208 3.94 9.74 8.17
C LEU A 208 3.36 8.69 7.21
N LEU A 209 2.04 8.67 7.08
CA LEU A 209 1.36 7.74 6.17
C LEU A 209 1.77 7.98 4.71
N ALA A 210 1.85 9.24 4.28
CA ALA A 210 2.30 9.59 2.93
C ALA A 210 3.77 9.24 2.69
N LEU A 211 4.65 9.54 3.66
CA LEU A 211 6.09 9.23 3.58
C LEU A 211 6.37 7.72 3.53
N ALA A 212 5.51 6.90 4.14
CA ALA A 212 5.60 5.45 4.09
C ALA A 212 5.38 4.87 2.69
N ASN A 213 4.95 5.67 1.71
CA ASN A 213 4.62 5.23 0.35
C ASN A 213 3.63 4.04 0.33
N PRO A 214 2.39 4.22 0.80
CA PRO A 214 1.42 3.14 0.99
C PRO A 214 1.06 2.36 -0.27
N TYR A 215 1.34 2.91 -1.45
CA TYR A 215 1.17 2.20 -2.74
C TYR A 215 2.08 0.96 -2.88
N ARG A 216 3.13 0.86 -2.06
CA ARG A 216 4.05 -0.28 -1.98
C ARG A 216 3.62 -1.33 -0.94
N CYS A 217 2.55 -1.10 -0.23
CA CYS A 217 2.03 -1.99 0.79
C CYS A 217 0.81 -2.74 0.27
N THR A 218 0.66 -4.00 0.64
CA THR A 218 -0.60 -4.73 0.48
C THR A 218 -1.69 -4.08 1.32
N GLN A 219 -2.98 -4.30 1.02
CA GLN A 219 -4.07 -3.73 1.83
C GLN A 219 -3.99 -4.12 3.32
N ARG A 220 -3.53 -5.34 3.61
CA ARG A 220 -3.30 -5.77 4.99
C ARG A 220 -2.21 -4.94 5.65
N GLU A 221 -1.06 -4.80 5.00
CA GLU A 221 0.05 -3.98 5.50
C GLU A 221 -0.35 -2.50 5.62
N GLN A 222 -1.19 -1.98 4.71
CA GLN A 222 -1.74 -0.62 4.86
C GLN A 222 -2.59 -0.49 6.13
N GLY A 223 -3.39 -1.50 6.48
CA GLY A 223 -4.13 -1.52 7.74
C GLY A 223 -3.20 -1.46 8.96
N GLU A 224 -2.14 -2.25 8.96
CA GLU A 224 -1.11 -2.23 10.02
C GLU A 224 -0.35 -0.89 10.03
N LEU A 225 0.01 -0.35 8.86
CA LEU A 225 0.65 0.96 8.70
C LEU A 225 -0.20 2.09 9.27
N ILE A 226 -1.51 2.12 8.97
CA ILE A 226 -2.45 3.11 9.50
C ILE A 226 -2.52 3.06 11.03
N ALA A 227 -2.54 1.88 11.63
CA ALA A 227 -2.51 1.72 13.07
C ALA A 227 -1.14 2.14 13.66
N PHE A 228 -0.06 1.78 12.98
CA PHE A 228 1.30 2.09 13.41
C PHE A 228 1.61 3.58 13.35
N THR A 229 1.26 4.28 12.26
CA THR A 229 1.44 5.74 12.16
C THR A 229 0.65 6.49 13.24
N ARG A 230 -0.53 5.98 13.64
CA ARG A 230 -1.29 6.53 14.78
C ARG A 230 -0.52 6.42 16.11
N ASN A 231 0.18 5.32 16.31
CA ASN A 231 1.01 5.10 17.48
C ASN A 231 2.29 5.96 17.47
N LEU A 232 2.89 6.17 16.30
CA LEU A 232 4.14 6.89 16.10
C LEU A 232 3.99 8.42 16.07
N ALA A 233 2.88 8.94 15.60
CA ALA A 233 2.66 10.38 15.40
C ALA A 233 2.95 11.26 16.63
N PRO A 234 2.69 10.84 17.88
CA PRO A 234 3.05 11.62 19.07
C PRO A 234 4.56 11.79 19.30
N HIS A 235 5.40 11.04 18.60
CA HIS A 235 6.86 11.11 18.66
C HIS A 235 7.48 11.96 17.55
N CYS A 236 6.64 12.61 16.73
CA CYS A 236 7.08 13.52 15.69
C CYS A 236 7.14 14.96 16.19
N GLU A 237 8.11 15.71 15.67
CA GLU A 237 8.29 17.11 16.01
C GLU A 237 8.21 17.99 14.76
N PHE A 238 7.62 19.18 14.93
CA PHE A 238 7.58 20.21 13.89
C PHE A 238 8.48 21.37 14.28
N ARG A 239 9.35 21.78 13.36
CA ARG A 239 10.27 22.91 13.54
C ARG A 239 10.31 23.74 12.26
N SER A 240 10.80 24.96 12.34
CA SER A 240 11.18 25.69 11.13
C SER A 240 12.34 24.99 10.45
N SER A 241 12.28 24.81 9.14
CA SER A 241 13.36 24.19 8.39
C SER A 241 14.66 25.00 8.53
N THR A 242 15.74 24.29 8.78
CA THR A 242 17.09 24.86 8.77
C THR A 242 17.75 24.79 7.40
N GLY A 243 17.09 24.13 6.44
CA GLY A 243 17.64 23.84 5.12
C GLY A 243 18.65 22.69 5.13
N ALA A 244 18.65 21.87 6.19
CA ALA A 244 19.50 20.67 6.25
C ALA A 244 19.03 19.63 5.23
N ALA A 245 19.97 18.92 4.62
CA ALA A 245 19.68 17.89 3.59
C ALA A 245 18.74 16.76 4.08
N ARG A 246 18.56 16.61 5.39
CA ARG A 246 17.67 15.62 6.03
C ARG A 246 16.31 16.16 6.41
N ASP A 247 16.03 17.45 6.18
CA ASP A 247 14.74 18.03 6.52
C ASP A 247 13.64 17.44 5.64
N ILE A 248 12.57 16.96 6.27
CA ILE A 248 11.35 16.57 5.57
C ILE A 248 10.48 17.81 5.47
N LEU A 249 10.42 18.39 4.29
CA LEU A 249 9.74 19.66 4.07
C LEU A 249 8.24 19.51 3.87
N ILE A 250 7.50 20.43 4.49
CA ILE A 250 6.07 20.56 4.34
C ILE A 250 5.79 21.91 3.69
N HIS A 251 5.33 21.87 2.46
CA HIS A 251 4.96 23.07 1.69
C HIS A 251 3.51 23.43 1.97
N VAL A 252 3.30 24.23 3.00
CA VAL A 252 1.96 24.58 3.50
C VAL A 252 1.10 25.37 2.50
N ASP A 253 1.71 25.95 1.47
CA ASP A 253 1.02 26.69 0.42
C ASP A 253 0.78 25.86 -0.86
N ALA A 254 1.05 24.55 -0.81
CA ALA A 254 0.91 23.65 -1.95
C ALA A 254 0.05 22.43 -1.60
N ASP A 255 -0.83 22.04 -2.51
CA ASP A 255 -1.66 20.84 -2.36
C ASP A 255 -0.84 19.56 -2.60
N ARG A 256 0.14 19.34 -1.73
CA ARG A 256 1.01 18.16 -1.79
C ARG A 256 1.42 17.68 -0.40
N GLY A 257 1.67 16.38 -0.30
CA GLY A 257 2.24 15.77 0.92
C GLY A 257 3.68 16.19 1.19
N PRO A 258 4.25 15.71 2.29
CA PRO A 258 5.63 15.97 2.68
C PRO A 258 6.61 15.37 1.68
N GLY A 259 7.80 15.95 1.59
CA GLY A 259 8.88 15.46 0.74
C GLY A 259 10.26 15.78 1.30
N TYR A 260 11.24 14.97 0.93
CA TYR A 260 12.64 15.24 1.29
C TYR A 260 13.19 16.39 0.45
N LEU A 261 14.05 17.19 1.05
CA LEU A 261 14.72 18.29 0.35
C LEU A 261 15.79 17.70 -0.59
N PRO A 262 15.75 17.97 -1.90
CA PRO A 262 16.86 17.67 -2.78
C PRO A 262 18.07 18.53 -2.40
N GLU A 263 19.27 17.95 -2.34
CA GLU A 263 20.51 18.65 -1.94
C GLU A 263 20.79 19.95 -2.73
N GLU A 264 20.31 20.04 -3.97
CA GLU A 264 20.53 21.19 -4.86
C GLU A 264 19.63 22.41 -4.61
N ARG A 265 18.64 22.35 -3.68
CA ARG A 265 17.62 23.40 -3.50
C ARG A 265 17.57 24.03 -2.11
N VAL A 266 18.66 24.01 -1.37
CA VAL A 266 18.71 24.48 0.04
C VAL A 266 18.69 26.01 0.17
N THR A 267 18.84 26.78 -0.91
CA THR A 267 18.98 28.23 -0.82
C THR A 267 17.65 28.96 -0.98
N GLY A 268 17.15 29.58 0.09
CA GLY A 268 16.26 30.75 0.02
C GLY A 268 14.81 30.59 0.47
N GLN A 269 14.33 29.43 0.91
CA GLN A 269 12.96 29.31 1.45
C GLN A 269 12.95 29.63 2.95
N ARG A 270 12.56 30.85 3.29
CA ARG A 270 12.23 31.25 4.67
C ARG A 270 10.83 30.75 5.00
N ASP A 271 10.64 30.27 6.25
CA ASP A 271 9.35 29.85 6.85
C ASP A 271 8.75 28.51 6.32
N VAL A 272 9.59 27.57 5.88
CA VAL A 272 9.13 26.23 5.55
C VAL A 272 9.08 25.39 6.83
N LEU A 273 7.95 24.71 7.05
CA LEU A 273 7.78 23.77 8.14
C LEU A 273 8.53 22.46 7.83
N ALA A 274 9.30 21.97 8.79
CA ALA A 274 9.99 20.68 8.68
C ALA A 274 9.44 19.69 9.70
N LEU A 275 9.34 18.43 9.29
CA LEU A 275 9.01 17.30 10.14
C LEU A 275 10.31 16.59 10.56
N HIS A 276 10.51 16.42 11.87
CA HIS A 276 11.64 15.72 12.46
C HIS A 276 11.19 14.40 13.06
N LEU A 277 11.91 13.33 12.74
CA LEU A 277 11.56 11.95 13.10
C LEU A 277 12.54 11.28 14.07
N ASP A 278 13.55 11.98 14.57
CA ASP A 278 14.62 11.40 15.41
C ASP A 278 14.05 10.69 16.65
N THR A 279 13.13 11.35 17.37
CA THR A 279 12.47 10.77 18.56
C THR A 279 11.62 9.55 18.19
N MET A 280 10.97 9.58 17.02
CA MET A 280 10.19 8.45 16.50
C MET A 280 11.10 7.28 16.13
N PHE A 281 12.25 7.52 15.49
CA PHE A 281 13.22 6.48 15.16
C PHE A 281 13.78 5.82 16.42
N ALA A 282 14.22 6.61 17.40
CA ALA A 282 14.70 6.09 18.67
C ALA A 282 13.64 5.24 19.39
N PHE A 283 12.36 5.64 19.34
CA PHE A 283 11.26 4.86 19.88
C PHE A 283 11.11 3.50 19.17
N ILE A 284 11.09 3.48 17.83
CA ILE A 284 10.96 2.24 17.04
C ILE A 284 12.14 1.31 17.34
N GLU A 285 13.37 1.81 17.28
CA GLU A 285 14.58 1.03 17.52
C GLU A 285 14.59 0.39 18.91
N THR A 286 14.22 1.16 19.94
CA THR A 286 14.12 0.66 21.31
C THR A 286 13.13 -0.52 21.43
N GLN A 287 11.95 -0.43 20.79
CA GLN A 287 10.96 -1.51 20.83
C GLN A 287 11.46 -2.74 20.03
N LEU A 288 12.14 -2.54 18.90
CA LEU A 288 12.69 -3.63 18.09
C LEU A 288 13.86 -4.32 18.77
N MET A 289 14.73 -3.59 19.50
CA MET A 289 15.83 -4.18 20.28
C MET A 289 15.32 -5.08 21.42
N GLY A 290 14.17 -4.75 22.01
CA GLY A 290 13.51 -5.58 23.03
C GLY A 290 12.77 -6.80 22.47
N THR A 291 12.76 -6.99 21.15
CA THR A 291 12.02 -8.07 20.48
C THR A 291 12.94 -9.25 20.16
N PRO A 292 12.58 -10.51 20.52
CA PRO A 292 13.38 -11.69 20.17
C PRO A 292 13.65 -11.78 18.67
N ALA A 293 14.85 -12.24 18.29
CA ALA A 293 15.29 -12.28 16.89
C ALA A 293 14.37 -13.11 15.96
N GLN A 294 13.72 -14.15 16.51
CA GLN A 294 12.79 -15.03 15.77
C GLN A 294 11.34 -14.54 15.80
N ALA A 295 11.03 -13.48 16.56
CA ALA A 295 9.66 -13.00 16.67
C ALA A 295 9.16 -12.44 15.33
N ARG A 296 7.92 -12.78 14.97
CA ARG A 296 7.24 -12.24 13.79
C ARG A 296 6.68 -10.86 14.02
N THR A 297 6.27 -10.55 15.25
CA THR A 297 5.69 -9.27 15.64
C THR A 297 6.46 -8.66 16.80
N ALA A 298 6.50 -7.35 16.84
CA ALA A 298 7.00 -6.55 17.95
C ALA A 298 5.85 -5.80 18.63
N ALA A 299 5.92 -5.66 19.95
CA ALA A 299 4.92 -4.97 20.76
C ALA A 299 5.31 -3.50 20.93
N PHE A 300 4.58 -2.60 20.30
CA PHE A 300 4.77 -1.16 20.44
C PHE A 300 3.85 -0.60 21.51
N ARG A 301 4.43 -0.03 22.57
CA ARG A 301 3.66 0.53 23.68
C ARG A 301 2.81 1.71 23.21
N GLN A 302 1.53 1.71 23.58
CA GLN A 302 0.59 2.81 23.30
C GLN A 302 0.36 3.68 24.53
N ARG A 303 -0.09 4.92 24.30
CA ARG A 303 -0.65 5.75 25.39
C ARG A 303 -1.85 5.02 25.98
N GLY A 304 -1.89 4.88 27.31
CA GLY A 304 -2.95 4.11 28.01
C GLY A 304 -2.59 2.68 28.38
N GLY A 305 -1.31 2.25 28.17
CA GLY A 305 -0.78 0.99 28.71
C GLY A 305 -1.05 -0.26 27.87
N THR A 306 -1.79 -0.16 26.77
CA THR A 306 -1.94 -1.22 25.77
C THR A 306 -0.72 -1.29 24.86
N SER A 307 -0.57 -2.39 24.08
CA SER A 307 0.45 -2.50 23.06
C SER A 307 -0.14 -2.84 21.70
N LEU A 308 0.41 -2.22 20.65
CA LEU A 308 0.12 -2.54 19.27
C LEU A 308 1.11 -3.61 18.78
N GLN A 309 0.61 -4.71 18.26
CA GLN A 309 1.44 -5.72 17.61
C GLN A 309 1.65 -5.32 16.14
N VAL A 310 2.91 -5.22 15.72
CA VAL A 310 3.30 -4.85 14.35
C VAL A 310 4.26 -5.90 13.81
N ASP A 311 4.12 -6.28 12.55
CA ASP A 311 5.06 -7.19 11.89
C ASP A 311 6.47 -6.57 11.87
N VAL A 312 7.48 -7.33 12.32
CA VAL A 312 8.87 -6.86 12.44
C VAL A 312 9.46 -6.51 11.07
N GLY A 313 9.12 -7.28 10.04
CA GLY A 313 9.57 -7.02 8.66
C GLY A 313 8.98 -5.71 8.14
N LEU A 314 7.70 -5.47 8.38
CA LEU A 314 7.04 -4.21 8.03
C LEU A 314 7.67 -3.03 8.79
N ALA A 315 7.86 -3.14 10.10
CA ALA A 315 8.45 -2.06 10.91
C ALA A 315 9.87 -1.68 10.43
N ARG A 316 10.71 -2.67 10.11
CA ARG A 316 12.07 -2.43 9.58
C ARG A 316 12.05 -1.81 8.18
N ARG A 317 11.16 -2.28 7.31
CA ARG A 317 10.96 -1.73 5.96
C ARG A 317 10.51 -0.27 6.01
N LEU A 318 9.58 0.06 6.91
CA LEU A 318 9.09 1.43 7.12
C LEU A 318 10.19 2.33 7.70
N LEU A 319 10.96 1.85 8.67
CA LEU A 319 12.10 2.58 9.21
C LEU A 319 13.09 2.96 8.08
N GLY A 320 13.43 2.01 7.21
CA GLY A 320 14.24 2.26 6.03
C GLY A 320 13.59 3.27 5.06
N THR A 321 12.29 3.16 4.84
CA THR A 321 11.55 4.06 3.94
C THR A 321 11.52 5.51 4.46
N TRP A 322 11.27 5.70 5.75
CA TRP A 322 11.27 7.03 6.39
C TRP A 322 12.67 7.63 6.54
N ASN A 323 13.72 6.82 6.51
CA ASN A 323 15.12 7.29 6.57
C ASN A 323 15.77 7.42 5.18
N ALA A 324 15.09 6.97 4.11
CA ALA A 324 15.66 6.96 2.76
C ALA A 324 15.62 8.36 2.13
N HIS A 325 16.78 8.90 1.84
CA HIS A 325 16.97 10.16 1.10
C HIS A 325 17.01 9.85 -0.41
N GLY A 326 15.96 9.28 -0.91
CA GLY A 326 15.45 9.21 -2.28
C GLY A 326 16.38 9.19 -3.50
N GLU A 327 17.60 8.67 -3.45
CA GLU A 327 18.37 8.42 -4.67
C GLU A 327 17.83 7.19 -5.40
N ARG A 328 17.57 7.35 -6.70
CA ARG A 328 17.16 6.26 -7.57
C ARG A 328 18.38 5.48 -8.05
N ALA A 329 18.38 4.17 -7.87
CA ALA A 329 19.48 3.31 -8.27
C ALA A 329 19.74 3.31 -9.79
N HIS A 330 18.75 3.61 -10.62
CA HIS A 330 18.86 3.52 -12.08
C HIS A 330 18.14 4.65 -12.80
N ALA A 331 18.77 5.15 -13.89
CA ALA A 331 18.13 6.05 -14.84
C ALA A 331 16.95 5.34 -15.53
N ARG A 332 15.94 6.12 -15.90
CA ARG A 332 14.77 5.64 -16.63
C ARG A 332 14.78 6.10 -18.07
N LEU A 333 14.44 5.20 -18.95
CA LEU A 333 14.21 5.45 -20.36
C LEU A 333 12.71 5.47 -20.63
N GLY A 334 12.26 6.32 -21.52
CA GLY A 334 10.88 6.35 -21.97
C GLY A 334 10.48 5.01 -22.61
N GLY A 335 9.21 4.63 -22.40
CA GLY A 335 8.61 3.44 -23.00
C GLY A 335 7.80 3.76 -24.26
N GLY A 336 6.55 3.28 -24.31
CA GLY A 336 5.60 3.52 -25.41
C GLY A 336 5.22 2.26 -26.16
N TYR A 337 5.89 1.15 -25.89
CA TYR A 337 5.60 -0.16 -26.50
C TYR A 337 4.73 -1.02 -25.57
N MET A 338 4.20 -2.11 -26.14
CA MET A 338 3.37 -3.08 -25.43
C MET A 338 4.19 -4.26 -24.95
N LEU A 339 3.79 -4.82 -23.82
CA LEU A 339 4.22 -6.13 -23.32
C LEU A 339 3.00 -7.02 -23.12
N ASP A 340 3.16 -8.30 -23.35
CA ASP A 340 2.27 -9.32 -22.83
C ASP A 340 2.65 -9.60 -21.37
N THR A 341 1.64 -9.70 -20.49
CA THR A 341 1.85 -10.02 -19.09
C THR A 341 0.98 -11.17 -18.64
N VAL A 342 1.47 -11.94 -17.67
CA VAL A 342 0.71 -12.97 -16.94
C VAL A 342 0.91 -12.75 -15.45
N LEU A 343 -0.12 -12.95 -14.61
CA LEU A 343 -0.09 -12.62 -13.20
C LEU A 343 -0.18 -13.88 -12.32
N GLY A 344 0.65 -13.88 -11.28
CA GLY A 344 0.69 -14.95 -10.28
C GLY A 344 1.59 -16.12 -10.64
N LEU A 345 2.10 -16.81 -9.61
CA LEU A 345 3.01 -17.95 -9.76
C LEU A 345 2.44 -19.04 -10.67
N HIS A 346 1.12 -19.29 -10.58
CA HIS A 346 0.44 -20.28 -11.40
C HIS A 346 0.61 -19.99 -12.91
N ASP A 347 0.22 -18.79 -13.34
CA ASP A 347 0.19 -18.41 -14.75
C ASP A 347 1.61 -18.17 -15.30
N VAL A 348 2.51 -17.64 -14.46
CA VAL A 348 3.93 -17.49 -14.81
C VAL A 348 4.58 -18.87 -15.05
N HIS A 349 4.36 -19.82 -14.13
CA HIS A 349 4.84 -21.20 -14.29
C HIS A 349 4.28 -21.87 -15.54
N PHE A 350 2.97 -21.74 -15.75
CA PHE A 350 2.28 -22.28 -16.94
C PHE A 350 2.86 -21.71 -18.24
N ALA A 351 3.07 -20.39 -18.30
CA ALA A 351 3.62 -19.71 -19.46
C ALA A 351 5.07 -20.17 -19.77
N LEU A 352 5.91 -20.26 -18.73
CA LEU A 352 7.29 -20.76 -18.84
C LEU A 352 7.35 -22.25 -19.21
N ALA A 353 6.37 -23.05 -18.76
CA ALA A 353 6.23 -24.46 -19.11
C ALA A 353 5.67 -24.69 -20.53
N GLY A 354 5.58 -23.64 -21.36
CA GLY A 354 5.08 -23.71 -22.73
C GLY A 354 3.59 -24.04 -22.83
N GLY A 355 2.79 -23.56 -21.85
CA GLY A 355 1.35 -23.80 -21.81
C GLY A 355 0.96 -25.17 -21.28
N THR A 356 1.82 -25.81 -20.49
CA THR A 356 1.56 -27.12 -19.88
C THR A 356 1.08 -26.94 -18.44
N ASP A 357 -0.03 -27.59 -18.08
CA ASP A 357 -0.51 -27.63 -16.69
C ASP A 357 0.47 -28.37 -15.78
N PHE A 358 0.40 -28.08 -14.48
CA PHE A 358 1.41 -28.57 -13.51
C PHE A 358 1.40 -30.09 -13.35
N GLU A 359 0.26 -30.74 -13.45
CA GLU A 359 0.16 -32.18 -13.37
C GLU A 359 0.84 -32.85 -14.57
N SER A 360 0.54 -32.39 -15.78
CA SER A 360 1.17 -32.85 -17.02
C SER A 360 2.67 -32.55 -17.04
N PHE A 361 3.06 -31.38 -16.53
CA PHE A 361 4.45 -30.98 -16.35
C PHE A 361 5.20 -31.98 -15.44
N MET A 362 4.65 -32.30 -14.29
CA MET A 362 5.28 -33.24 -13.35
C MET A 362 5.31 -34.68 -13.87
N ARG A 363 4.29 -35.13 -14.60
CA ARG A 363 4.28 -36.46 -15.24
C ARG A 363 5.41 -36.68 -16.23
N ARG A 364 5.91 -35.65 -16.89
CA ARG A 364 7.04 -35.75 -17.83
C ARG A 364 8.32 -36.31 -17.17
N VAL A 365 8.44 -36.17 -15.84
CA VAL A 365 9.62 -36.62 -15.11
C VAL A 365 9.37 -37.95 -14.42
N SER A 366 8.25 -38.13 -13.72
CA SER A 366 8.06 -39.25 -12.80
C SER A 366 7.35 -40.45 -13.41
N GLY A 367 6.60 -40.27 -14.48
CA GLY A 367 5.74 -41.32 -15.05
C GLY A 367 4.62 -41.79 -14.12
N GLN A 368 4.48 -41.24 -12.92
CA GLN A 368 3.49 -41.59 -11.91
C GLN A 368 2.53 -40.42 -11.67
N MET A 369 1.29 -40.74 -11.26
CA MET A 369 0.36 -39.72 -10.79
C MET A 369 0.86 -39.13 -9.46
N ILE A 370 0.98 -37.81 -9.43
CA ILE A 370 1.46 -37.06 -8.28
C ILE A 370 0.27 -36.48 -7.52
N SER A 371 0.32 -36.52 -6.20
CA SER A 371 -0.63 -35.80 -5.35
C SER A 371 -0.44 -34.30 -5.52
N LEU A 372 -1.46 -33.61 -6.02
CA LEU A 372 -1.47 -32.16 -6.17
C LEU A 372 -1.77 -31.46 -4.83
N SER A 373 -1.22 -30.26 -4.65
CA SER A 373 -1.58 -29.38 -3.54
C SER A 373 -3.05 -28.94 -3.60
N GLU A 374 -3.59 -28.40 -2.51
CA GLU A 374 -4.97 -27.88 -2.47
C GLU A 374 -5.17 -26.71 -3.43
N ASP A 375 -4.16 -25.82 -3.54
CA ASP A 375 -4.18 -24.68 -4.47
C ASP A 375 -4.16 -25.14 -5.93
N ASP A 376 -3.37 -26.18 -6.25
CA ASP A 376 -3.31 -26.74 -7.59
C ASP A 376 -4.60 -27.45 -7.97
N ARG A 377 -5.23 -28.16 -7.04
CA ARG A 377 -6.56 -28.74 -7.27
C ARG A 377 -7.62 -27.68 -7.50
N GLY A 378 -7.60 -26.59 -6.72
CA GLY A 378 -8.49 -25.45 -6.91
C GLY A 378 -8.27 -24.72 -8.24
N ALA A 379 -7.02 -24.64 -8.72
CA ALA A 379 -6.68 -24.08 -10.01
C ALA A 379 -7.13 -24.99 -11.18
N ALA A 380 -6.92 -26.29 -11.05
CA ALA A 380 -7.38 -27.30 -12.03
C ALA A 380 -8.91 -27.30 -12.17
N TRP A 381 -9.65 -27.10 -11.08
CA TRP A 381 -11.12 -27.01 -11.09
C TRP A 381 -11.62 -25.76 -11.84
N ARG A 382 -10.93 -24.63 -11.69
CA ARG A 382 -11.24 -23.39 -12.43
C ARG A 382 -10.97 -23.52 -13.93
N VAL A 383 -9.96 -24.29 -14.33
CA VAL A 383 -9.60 -24.55 -15.72
C VAL A 383 -10.54 -25.58 -16.37
N GLY A 384 -11.01 -26.59 -15.63
CA GLY A 384 -11.93 -27.63 -16.13
C GLY A 384 -13.36 -27.16 -16.43
N ALA A 385 -13.75 -25.96 -16.01
CA ALA A 385 -15.11 -25.44 -16.18
C ALA A 385 -15.37 -24.70 -17.52
N GLY A 386 -14.43 -24.63 -18.43
CA GLY A 386 -14.66 -24.07 -19.77
C GLY A 386 -13.41 -23.60 -20.51
N ASN A 387 -13.14 -24.25 -21.57
CA ASN A 387 -12.33 -23.86 -22.74
C ASN A 387 -10.86 -23.46 -22.49
N SER A 388 -9.97 -24.38 -22.95
CA SER A 388 -8.56 -24.21 -23.30
C SER A 388 -7.68 -23.43 -22.31
N ALA A 389 -6.82 -24.18 -21.65
CA ALA A 389 -5.65 -23.83 -20.86
C ALA A 389 -4.69 -22.81 -21.52
N ARG A 390 -5.08 -21.56 -21.63
CA ARG A 390 -4.17 -20.46 -21.88
C ARG A 390 -4.16 -19.59 -20.64
N ALA A 391 -2.97 -19.34 -20.07
CA ALA A 391 -2.80 -18.24 -19.11
C ALA A 391 -3.40 -16.98 -19.73
N ALA A 392 -4.24 -16.27 -19.00
CA ALA A 392 -4.83 -15.03 -19.50
C ALA A 392 -3.70 -14.01 -19.73
N ARG A 393 -3.29 -13.83 -20.99
CA ARG A 393 -2.32 -12.81 -21.37
C ARG A 393 -3.00 -11.45 -21.30
N LEU A 394 -2.41 -10.55 -20.55
CA LEU A 394 -2.90 -9.20 -20.34
C LEU A 394 -1.95 -8.23 -21.02
N PRO A 395 -2.38 -7.51 -22.08
CA PRO A 395 -1.54 -6.51 -22.70
C PRO A 395 -1.33 -5.33 -21.76
N ALA A 396 -0.07 -4.93 -21.56
CA ALA A 396 0.34 -3.79 -20.75
C ALA A 396 1.17 -2.82 -21.58
N ARG A 397 0.92 -1.52 -21.42
CA ARG A 397 1.73 -0.49 -22.06
C ARG A 397 2.86 -0.07 -21.13
N VAL A 398 4.09 -0.08 -21.61
CA VAL A 398 5.26 0.42 -20.88
C VAL A 398 5.26 1.94 -20.90
N LEU A 399 5.33 2.57 -19.73
CA LEU A 399 5.47 4.01 -19.59
C LEU A 399 6.94 4.43 -19.49
N ASP A 400 7.69 3.72 -18.67
CA ASP A 400 9.14 3.87 -18.53
C ASP A 400 9.78 2.52 -18.14
N GLN A 401 11.08 2.41 -18.39
CA GLN A 401 11.88 1.21 -18.09
C GLN A 401 13.25 1.58 -17.51
N SER A 402 13.84 0.66 -16.80
CA SER A 402 15.22 0.72 -16.31
C SER A 402 15.86 -0.67 -16.37
N LEU A 403 17.15 -0.78 -16.02
CA LEU A 403 17.80 -2.09 -15.92
C LEU A 403 17.12 -3.03 -14.92
N GLY A 404 16.53 -2.47 -13.85
CA GLY A 404 15.88 -3.23 -12.79
C GLY A 404 14.37 -3.41 -12.95
N GLY A 405 13.74 -2.91 -14.01
CA GLY A 405 12.30 -3.12 -14.15
C GLY A 405 11.55 -2.13 -15.02
N TYR A 406 10.23 -2.21 -14.94
CA TYR A 406 9.28 -1.51 -15.79
C TYR A 406 8.25 -0.74 -14.97
N ARG A 407 7.76 0.38 -15.53
CA ARG A 407 6.49 0.97 -15.16
C ARG A 407 5.50 0.69 -16.29
N ILE A 408 4.44 -0.01 -15.96
CA ILE A 408 3.44 -0.49 -16.94
C ILE A 408 2.03 -0.05 -16.55
N VAL A 409 1.17 0.06 -17.55
CA VAL A 409 -0.26 0.35 -17.36
C VAL A 409 -1.10 -0.70 -18.04
N TRP A 410 -2.05 -1.28 -17.29
CA TRP A 410 -3.14 -2.06 -17.83
C TRP A 410 -4.37 -1.17 -18.02
N GLU A 411 -4.95 -1.18 -19.21
CA GLU A 411 -6.18 -0.46 -19.51
C GLU A 411 -7.38 -1.11 -18.81
N ARG A 412 -8.41 -0.30 -18.53
CA ARG A 412 -9.65 -0.81 -17.91
C ARG A 412 -10.27 -1.93 -18.75
N GLY A 413 -10.56 -3.05 -18.13
CA GLY A 413 -11.15 -4.21 -18.82
C GLY A 413 -10.12 -5.14 -19.46
N ALA A 414 -8.85 -4.76 -19.60
CA ALA A 414 -7.80 -5.67 -20.07
C ALA A 414 -7.68 -6.91 -19.18
N THR A 415 -7.98 -6.78 -17.89
CA THR A 415 -7.94 -7.88 -16.91
C THR A 415 -9.17 -8.80 -16.97
N GLY A 416 -10.19 -8.50 -17.79
CA GLY A 416 -11.31 -9.41 -18.13
C GLY A 416 -11.97 -10.19 -16.99
N GLY A 417 -11.85 -9.71 -15.75
CA GLY A 417 -12.31 -10.41 -14.55
C GLY A 417 -11.39 -11.53 -14.03
N GLN A 418 -10.30 -11.84 -14.72
CA GLN A 418 -9.36 -12.93 -14.35
C GLN A 418 -7.97 -12.43 -13.91
N GLY A 419 -7.58 -11.20 -14.26
CA GLY A 419 -6.29 -10.64 -13.86
C GLY A 419 -6.40 -9.81 -12.60
N HIS A 420 -5.78 -10.24 -11.50
CA HIS A 420 -5.81 -9.56 -10.21
C HIS A 420 -4.41 -9.02 -9.88
N ALA A 421 -4.17 -7.74 -10.18
CA ALA A 421 -2.93 -7.08 -9.80
C ALA A 421 -2.92 -6.81 -8.28
N ARG A 422 -1.86 -7.25 -7.60
CA ARG A 422 -1.60 -6.98 -6.17
C ARG A 422 -0.15 -6.59 -5.98
N VAL A 423 0.12 -5.77 -4.98
CA VAL A 423 1.49 -5.54 -4.52
C VAL A 423 2.07 -6.85 -4.00
N GLY A 424 3.29 -7.16 -4.43
CA GLY A 424 3.96 -8.43 -4.12
C GLY A 424 3.55 -9.60 -5.01
N GLU A 425 2.68 -9.41 -6.03
CA GLU A 425 2.33 -10.45 -6.99
C GLU A 425 3.44 -10.65 -8.00
N LEU A 426 3.70 -11.92 -8.37
CA LEU A 426 4.60 -12.26 -9.46
C LEU A 426 3.96 -11.88 -10.80
N VAL A 427 4.78 -11.42 -11.72
CA VAL A 427 4.38 -11.08 -13.08
C VAL A 427 5.39 -11.62 -14.08
N GLY A 428 4.91 -12.41 -15.04
CA GLY A 428 5.66 -12.71 -16.24
C GLY A 428 5.47 -11.61 -17.26
N VAL A 429 6.54 -11.15 -17.89
CA VAL A 429 6.50 -10.12 -18.94
C VAL A 429 7.26 -10.62 -20.18
N ALA A 430 6.69 -10.44 -21.35
CA ALA A 430 7.30 -10.79 -22.62
C ALA A 430 6.95 -9.76 -23.69
N LEU A 431 7.78 -9.65 -24.73
CA LEU A 431 7.41 -8.90 -25.92
C LEU A 431 6.26 -9.64 -26.64
N PRO A 432 5.28 -8.91 -27.20
CA PRO A 432 4.23 -9.53 -28.00
C PRO A 432 4.84 -10.28 -29.20
N GLU A 433 4.36 -11.48 -29.44
CA GLU A 433 4.83 -12.29 -30.55
C GLU A 433 4.44 -11.66 -31.88
N THR A 434 5.41 -11.51 -32.77
CA THR A 434 5.19 -11.12 -34.16
C THR A 434 4.99 -12.32 -35.08
N ASN A 435 5.34 -13.54 -34.60
CA ASN A 435 5.21 -14.79 -35.34
C ASN A 435 4.51 -15.84 -34.47
N VAL A 436 3.50 -16.54 -35.03
CA VAL A 436 2.65 -17.53 -34.33
C VAL A 436 3.44 -18.73 -33.80
N ASP A 437 4.58 -19.05 -34.41
CA ASP A 437 5.43 -20.20 -34.07
C ASP A 437 6.56 -19.87 -33.07
N ALA A 438 6.76 -18.59 -32.75
CA ALA A 438 7.78 -18.17 -31.81
C ALA A 438 7.30 -18.41 -30.36
N LYS A 439 8.14 -19.03 -29.52
CA LYS A 439 7.87 -19.09 -28.08
C LYS A 439 8.25 -17.76 -27.43
N PRO A 440 7.35 -17.14 -26.62
CA PRO A 440 7.67 -15.91 -25.90
C PRO A 440 8.84 -16.12 -24.95
N ASP A 441 9.75 -15.16 -24.91
CA ASP A 441 10.83 -15.12 -23.92
C ASP A 441 10.32 -14.40 -22.67
N TRP A 442 9.85 -15.19 -21.70
CA TRP A 442 9.25 -14.67 -20.47
C TRP A 442 10.31 -14.30 -19.45
N MET A 443 10.32 -13.03 -19.07
CA MET A 443 11.02 -12.52 -17.90
C MET A 443 10.10 -12.59 -16.68
N VAL A 444 10.68 -12.75 -15.48
CA VAL A 444 9.94 -12.81 -14.23
C VAL A 444 10.22 -11.54 -13.40
N GLY A 445 9.16 -10.92 -12.94
CA GLY A 445 9.22 -9.77 -12.07
C GLY A 445 8.21 -9.85 -10.94
N VAL A 446 8.20 -8.83 -10.09
CA VAL A 446 7.27 -8.66 -8.99
C VAL A 446 6.69 -7.24 -9.00
N ILE A 447 5.39 -7.13 -8.74
CA ILE A 447 4.71 -5.84 -8.63
C ILE A 447 5.09 -5.21 -7.29
N ARG A 448 5.83 -4.10 -7.33
CA ARG A 448 6.30 -3.39 -6.13
C ARG A 448 5.38 -2.28 -5.66
N TRP A 449 4.57 -1.75 -6.54
CA TRP A 449 3.55 -0.76 -6.22
C TRP A 449 2.47 -0.74 -7.29
N ILE A 450 1.26 -0.34 -6.90
CA ILE A 450 0.16 -0.09 -7.83
C ILE A 450 -0.51 1.25 -7.52
N ARG A 451 -1.07 1.86 -8.56
CA ARG A 451 -1.99 3.00 -8.48
C ARG A 451 -3.15 2.79 -9.44
N ILE A 452 -4.30 3.28 -9.06
CA ILE A 452 -5.51 3.20 -9.86
C ILE A 452 -6.00 4.62 -10.12
N ASP A 453 -6.16 4.97 -11.38
CA ASP A 453 -6.69 6.28 -11.75
C ASP A 453 -8.23 6.30 -11.76
N ASP A 454 -8.79 7.50 -12.02
CA ASP A 454 -10.24 7.70 -12.05
C ASP A 454 -10.94 6.96 -13.19
N GLN A 455 -10.21 6.55 -14.22
CA GLN A 455 -10.70 5.75 -15.33
C GLN A 455 -10.64 4.23 -15.02
N GLY A 456 -10.05 3.85 -13.89
CA GLY A 456 -9.88 2.45 -13.47
C GLY A 456 -8.72 1.74 -14.17
N ARG A 457 -7.78 2.49 -14.77
CA ARG A 457 -6.52 1.94 -15.28
C ARG A 457 -5.60 1.64 -14.11
N VAL A 458 -4.87 0.54 -14.19
CA VAL A 458 -3.90 0.12 -13.17
C VAL A 458 -2.49 0.47 -13.63
N ASP A 459 -1.86 1.42 -12.97
CA ASP A 459 -0.45 1.82 -13.13
C ASP A 459 0.39 1.06 -12.10
N ALA A 460 1.41 0.34 -12.53
CA ALA A 460 2.21 -0.51 -11.67
C ALA A 460 3.71 -0.37 -11.93
N GLY A 461 4.48 -0.45 -10.85
CA GLY A 461 5.93 -0.63 -10.93
C GLY A 461 6.30 -2.08 -10.73
N VAL A 462 6.95 -2.65 -11.73
CA VAL A 462 7.45 -4.01 -11.75
C VAL A 462 8.97 -3.99 -11.58
N GLU A 463 9.47 -4.68 -10.57
CA GLU A 463 10.88 -4.99 -10.42
C GLU A 463 11.17 -6.34 -11.06
N LEU A 464 12.16 -6.40 -11.94
CA LEU A 464 12.61 -7.67 -12.51
C LEU A 464 13.36 -8.47 -11.44
N LEU A 465 12.97 -9.73 -11.29
CA LEU A 465 13.69 -10.71 -10.48
C LEU A 465 14.68 -11.48 -11.37
N ALA A 466 14.28 -11.82 -12.60
CA ALA A 466 15.12 -12.54 -13.54
C ALA A 466 14.71 -12.26 -14.99
N ARG A 467 15.69 -12.22 -15.89
CA ARG A 467 15.47 -12.21 -17.33
C ARG A 467 15.24 -13.61 -17.91
N ARG A 468 15.72 -14.63 -17.20
CA ARG A 468 15.55 -16.05 -17.55
C ARG A 468 15.10 -16.80 -16.32
N ALA A 469 14.07 -17.61 -16.46
CA ALA A 469 13.57 -18.46 -15.40
C ALA A 469 13.23 -19.85 -15.95
N LEU A 470 13.35 -20.86 -15.10
CA LEU A 470 13.02 -22.24 -15.43
C LEU A 470 11.89 -22.71 -14.51
N PRO A 471 10.75 -23.19 -15.06
CA PRO A 471 9.70 -23.76 -14.24
C PRO A 471 10.15 -25.11 -13.66
N VAL A 472 9.86 -25.33 -12.36
CA VAL A 472 10.24 -26.55 -11.63
C VAL A 472 9.10 -27.01 -10.74
N GLY A 473 9.11 -28.30 -10.38
CA GLY A 473 8.39 -28.81 -9.22
C GLY A 473 9.28 -28.70 -8.00
N ALA A 474 8.74 -28.27 -6.88
CA ALA A 474 9.48 -28.10 -5.63
C ALA A 474 8.79 -28.85 -4.49
N ARG A 475 9.56 -29.55 -3.65
CA ARG A 475 9.07 -30.29 -2.48
C ARG A 475 9.98 -30.07 -1.29
N ALA A 476 9.42 -29.64 -0.16
CA ALA A 476 10.18 -29.54 1.09
C ALA A 476 10.54 -30.93 1.63
N LEU A 477 11.81 -31.10 2.05
CA LEU A 477 12.29 -32.37 2.61
C LEU A 477 12.19 -32.44 4.12
N ASN A 478 11.88 -31.33 4.79
CA ASN A 478 11.79 -31.25 6.25
C ASN A 478 10.42 -31.72 6.74
N GLY A 479 10.36 -32.92 7.36
CA GLY A 479 9.19 -33.43 8.07
C GLY A 479 8.85 -34.89 7.78
N ALA A 480 8.18 -35.55 8.73
CA ALA A 480 7.81 -36.98 8.68
C ALA A 480 6.74 -37.30 7.60
N GLN A 481 6.14 -36.32 6.97
CA GLN A 481 5.18 -36.49 5.88
C GLN A 481 5.75 -35.95 4.58
N GLN A 482 5.78 -36.80 3.57
CA GLN A 482 6.09 -36.43 2.21
C GLN A 482 5.03 -35.43 1.71
N ARG A 483 5.38 -34.14 1.67
CA ARG A 483 4.45 -33.10 1.19
C ARG A 483 4.30 -33.22 -0.34
N ALA A 484 3.14 -32.78 -0.86
CA ALA A 484 2.92 -32.68 -2.28
C ALA A 484 3.93 -31.73 -2.92
N ALA A 485 4.28 -31.97 -4.18
CA ALA A 485 5.08 -31.02 -4.95
C ALA A 485 4.27 -29.76 -5.23
N VAL A 486 4.92 -28.62 -5.17
CA VAL A 486 4.35 -27.29 -5.49
C VAL A 486 5.10 -26.65 -6.65
N ARG A 487 4.50 -25.63 -7.28
CA ARG A 487 5.15 -24.85 -8.33
C ARG A 487 6.34 -24.08 -7.81
N GLY A 488 7.44 -24.12 -8.57
CA GLY A 488 8.62 -23.31 -8.32
C GLY A 488 9.19 -22.73 -9.62
N LEU A 489 9.98 -21.68 -9.47
CA LEU A 489 10.73 -21.03 -10.55
C LEU A 489 12.19 -20.91 -10.12
N LEU A 490 13.10 -21.53 -10.86
CA LEU A 490 14.53 -21.23 -10.77
C LEU A 490 14.80 -19.92 -11.51
N LEU A 491 15.47 -18.99 -10.88
CA LEU A 491 15.77 -17.67 -11.42
C LEU A 491 17.26 -17.54 -11.73
N ALA A 492 17.57 -17.06 -12.93
CA ALA A 492 18.93 -16.69 -13.28
C ALA A 492 19.26 -15.27 -12.83
N PRO A 493 20.51 -14.97 -12.42
CA PRO A 493 20.93 -13.63 -12.03
C PRO A 493 20.65 -12.60 -13.13
N LEU A 494 20.23 -11.39 -12.78
CA LEU A 494 19.95 -10.31 -13.74
C LEU A 494 21.18 -9.92 -14.58
N ALA A 495 22.39 -10.05 -14.00
CA ALA A 495 23.66 -9.70 -14.64
C ALA A 495 24.28 -10.86 -15.46
N ALA A 496 23.65 -12.05 -15.50
CA ALA A 496 24.25 -13.20 -16.17
C ALA A 496 24.18 -13.09 -17.69
N ASN A 497 25.30 -12.87 -18.32
CA ASN A 497 25.48 -12.99 -19.76
C ASN A 497 25.68 -14.47 -20.13
N GLY A 498 24.57 -15.23 -20.23
CA GLY A 498 24.60 -16.54 -20.89
C GLY A 498 25.12 -17.75 -20.07
N SER A 499 25.63 -17.60 -18.84
CA SER A 499 25.91 -18.75 -17.98
C SER A 499 24.59 -19.39 -17.53
N GLY A 500 24.48 -20.70 -17.64
CA GLY A 500 23.26 -21.45 -17.32
C GLY A 500 22.95 -21.58 -15.83
N ASP A 501 23.61 -20.82 -14.98
CA ASP A 501 23.52 -20.92 -13.52
C ASP A 501 22.31 -20.17 -13.00
N TYR A 502 21.54 -20.85 -12.14
CA TYR A 502 20.42 -20.29 -11.39
C TYR A 502 20.87 -20.11 -9.94
N ASP A 503 20.65 -18.93 -9.39
CA ASP A 503 21.10 -18.56 -8.04
C ASP A 503 19.94 -18.33 -7.05
N ALA A 504 18.70 -18.33 -7.54
CA ALA A 504 17.53 -18.15 -6.70
C ALA A 504 16.37 -19.04 -7.10
N LEU A 505 15.46 -19.24 -6.13
CA LEU A 505 14.27 -20.06 -6.26
C LEU A 505 13.06 -19.31 -5.69
N VAL A 506 12.00 -19.21 -6.49
CA VAL A 506 10.69 -18.74 -6.04
C VAL A 506 9.74 -19.92 -5.97
N VAL A 507 8.99 -20.04 -4.86
CA VAL A 507 8.01 -21.11 -4.63
C VAL A 507 6.74 -20.58 -3.98
N SER A 508 5.68 -21.39 -3.99
CA SER A 508 4.45 -21.14 -3.24
C SER A 508 4.71 -21.00 -1.73
N THR A 509 3.85 -20.25 -1.04
CA THR A 509 3.85 -20.10 0.43
C THR A 509 3.57 -21.40 1.20
N GLU A 510 3.19 -22.47 0.53
CA GLU A 510 3.07 -23.81 1.12
C GLU A 510 4.43 -24.37 1.58
N ILE A 511 5.54 -23.91 0.99
CA ILE A 511 6.90 -24.15 1.47
C ILE A 511 7.21 -23.10 2.52
N ASP A 512 7.46 -23.54 3.76
CA ASP A 512 7.75 -22.61 4.85
C ASP A 512 9.10 -21.93 4.66
N ARG A 513 9.19 -20.67 5.08
CA ARG A 513 10.43 -19.87 5.05
C ARG A 513 11.57 -20.44 5.89
N THR A 514 11.29 -21.39 6.79
CA THR A 514 12.28 -22.10 7.60
C THR A 514 12.80 -23.37 6.93
N THR A 515 12.34 -23.68 5.70
CA THR A 515 12.78 -24.83 4.92
C THR A 515 14.22 -24.61 4.49
N ASN A 516 15.12 -25.53 4.85
CA ASN A 516 16.53 -25.49 4.46
C ASN A 516 16.83 -26.40 3.28
N ASP A 517 16.06 -27.50 3.13
CA ASP A 517 16.32 -28.52 2.13
C ASP A 517 15.08 -28.76 1.28
N ILE A 518 15.30 -28.80 -0.03
CA ILE A 518 14.22 -28.90 -1.01
C ILE A 518 14.61 -29.88 -2.13
N GLU A 519 13.66 -30.64 -2.60
CA GLU A 519 13.77 -31.45 -3.81
C GLU A 519 13.20 -30.65 -4.98
N LEU A 520 13.98 -30.46 -6.02
CA LEU A 520 13.58 -29.81 -7.28
C LEU A 520 13.43 -30.84 -8.38
N THR A 521 12.36 -30.74 -9.13
CA THR A 521 12.05 -31.62 -10.26
C THR A 521 11.97 -30.78 -11.54
N VAL A 522 12.85 -31.10 -12.50
CA VAL A 522 12.93 -30.41 -13.79
C VAL A 522 12.72 -31.41 -14.91
N PRO A 523 11.74 -31.21 -15.82
CA PRO A 523 11.59 -32.04 -17.02
C PRO A 523 12.82 -31.97 -17.93
N ALA A 524 13.19 -33.09 -18.55
CA ALA A 524 14.39 -33.20 -19.36
C ALA A 524 14.40 -32.27 -20.58
N ASP A 525 13.23 -31.99 -21.15
CA ASP A 525 13.03 -31.08 -22.30
C ASP A 525 13.16 -29.58 -21.90
N LEU A 526 13.13 -29.27 -20.62
CA LEU A 526 13.25 -27.92 -20.06
C LEU A 526 14.53 -27.75 -19.22
N ALA A 527 15.26 -28.85 -19.01
CA ALA A 527 16.45 -28.90 -18.13
C ALA A 527 17.63 -28.20 -18.75
N GLY A 528 17.67 -27.10 -19.25
CA GLY A 528 18.81 -26.26 -19.69
C GLY A 528 20.19 -26.97 -19.63
N PRO A 529 21.10 -26.56 -18.76
CA PRO A 529 22.39 -27.25 -18.60
C PRO A 529 22.22 -28.68 -18.06
N PRO A 530 23.05 -29.64 -18.48
CA PRO A 530 23.00 -31.07 -18.07
C PRO A 530 22.95 -31.31 -16.56
N GLN A 531 23.42 -30.35 -15.76
CA GLN A 531 23.50 -30.42 -14.30
C GLN A 531 22.13 -30.30 -13.60
N LEU A 532 21.07 -29.87 -14.30
CA LEU A 532 19.70 -29.73 -13.79
C LEU A 532 18.79 -30.88 -14.19
N ALA A 533 19.39 -32.05 -14.45
CA ALA A 533 18.63 -33.22 -14.87
C ALA A 533 17.60 -33.68 -13.85
N ARG A 534 16.35 -33.81 -14.27
CA ARG A 534 15.17 -34.47 -13.70
C ARG A 534 14.82 -34.21 -12.23
N THR A 535 15.64 -34.60 -11.27
CA THR A 535 15.39 -34.41 -9.81
C THR A 535 16.69 -34.16 -9.09
N GLU A 536 16.73 -33.10 -8.30
CA GLU A 536 17.94 -32.68 -7.55
C GLU A 536 17.52 -32.24 -6.15
N THR A 537 18.30 -32.63 -5.13
CA THR A 537 18.16 -32.13 -3.77
C THR A 537 19.07 -30.94 -3.55
N VAL A 538 18.51 -29.83 -3.11
CA VAL A 538 19.23 -28.61 -2.76
C VAL A 538 19.09 -28.37 -1.27
N ALA A 539 20.24 -28.29 -0.58
CA ALA A 539 20.34 -28.04 0.86
C ALA A 539 20.90 -26.64 1.12
N GLY A 540 20.60 -26.04 2.26
CA GLY A 540 21.17 -24.77 2.68
C GLY A 540 20.52 -23.55 2.03
N LEU A 541 19.22 -23.59 1.77
CA LEU A 541 18.44 -22.47 1.27
C LEU A 541 18.46 -21.31 2.26
N ARG A 542 18.60 -20.10 1.74
CA ARG A 542 18.55 -18.87 2.52
C ARG A 542 17.41 -17.97 2.01
N VAL A 543 16.52 -17.56 2.90
CA VAL A 543 15.42 -16.65 2.55
C VAL A 543 15.97 -15.29 2.12
N ILE A 544 15.58 -14.84 0.91
CA ILE A 544 15.80 -13.48 0.41
C ILE A 544 14.58 -12.64 0.78
N GLU A 545 13.37 -13.12 0.43
CA GLU A 545 12.11 -12.42 0.65
C GLU A 545 11.01 -13.44 0.95
N ALA A 546 10.16 -13.13 1.91
CA ALA A 546 8.98 -13.91 2.22
C ALA A 546 7.78 -12.96 2.21
N THR A 547 6.96 -13.08 1.18
CA THR A 547 5.69 -12.36 1.06
C THR A 547 4.53 -13.26 1.51
N GLY A 548 3.33 -12.72 1.59
CA GLY A 548 2.13 -13.55 1.78
C GLY A 548 1.69 -14.27 0.50
N ILE A 549 2.44 -14.16 -0.59
CA ILE A 549 2.09 -14.68 -1.92
C ILE A 549 3.10 -15.73 -2.39
N TYR A 550 4.39 -15.52 -2.14
CA TYR A 550 5.48 -16.45 -2.51
C TYR A 550 6.62 -16.40 -1.48
N GLN A 551 7.53 -17.39 -1.58
CA GLN A 551 8.81 -17.43 -0.88
C GLN A 551 9.92 -17.33 -1.91
N HIS A 552 10.92 -16.50 -1.65
CA HIS A 552 12.10 -16.29 -2.49
C HIS A 552 13.34 -16.66 -1.70
N PHE A 553 14.06 -17.67 -2.20
CA PHE A 553 15.26 -18.22 -1.59
C PHE A 553 16.48 -17.97 -2.47
N ALA A 554 17.62 -17.68 -1.85
CA ALA A 554 18.93 -17.82 -2.49
C ALA A 554 19.32 -19.30 -2.47
N LEU A 555 19.83 -19.79 -3.58
CA LEU A 555 20.43 -21.10 -3.68
C LEU A 555 21.89 -21.03 -3.20
N PRO A 556 22.44 -22.12 -2.58
CA PRO A 556 23.83 -22.17 -2.25
C PRO A 556 24.69 -22.15 -3.53
N PRO A 557 25.90 -21.58 -3.48
CA PRO A 557 26.80 -21.65 -4.61
C PRO A 557 27.09 -23.13 -4.94
N ARG A 558 27.07 -23.49 -6.23
CA ARG A 558 27.41 -24.82 -6.67
C ARG A 558 28.90 -25.04 -6.47
N THR A 559 29.24 -26.12 -5.79
CA THR A 559 30.62 -26.62 -5.76
C THR A 559 30.80 -27.56 -6.94
N ASP A 560 31.76 -27.28 -7.82
CA ASP A 560 32.14 -28.21 -8.85
C ASP A 560 32.58 -29.56 -8.21
N ALA A 561 32.50 -30.66 -8.97
CA ALA A 561 32.87 -31.98 -8.50
C ALA A 561 34.32 -32.08 -7.98
N THR A 562 35.12 -31.04 -8.11
CA THR A 562 36.49 -30.89 -7.61
C THR A 562 36.59 -30.13 -6.27
N GLY A 563 35.46 -29.74 -5.66
CA GLY A 563 35.44 -29.03 -4.36
C GLY A 563 35.96 -27.59 -4.39
N THR A 564 36.17 -27.02 -5.57
CA THR A 564 36.57 -25.62 -5.72
C THR A 564 35.29 -24.75 -5.73
N ILE A 565 35.19 -23.82 -4.78
CA ILE A 565 34.12 -22.81 -4.78
C ILE A 565 34.35 -21.93 -6.02
N ALA A 566 33.49 -22.06 -7.03
CA ALA A 566 33.46 -21.08 -8.12
C ALA A 566 32.92 -19.77 -7.55
N LEU A 567 33.80 -18.85 -7.20
CA LEU A 567 33.44 -17.47 -6.93
C LEU A 567 32.75 -16.91 -8.19
N PRO A 568 31.65 -16.22 -8.09
CA PRO A 568 31.07 -15.55 -9.24
C PRO A 568 32.11 -14.61 -9.81
N ALA A 569 32.53 -14.86 -11.05
CA ALA A 569 33.46 -14.00 -11.78
C ALA A 569 32.76 -12.68 -12.12
N HIS A 570 32.70 -11.74 -11.18
CA HIS A 570 32.36 -10.35 -11.47
C HIS A 570 32.80 -9.44 -10.33
N ALA A 571 34.12 -9.21 -10.28
CA ALA A 571 34.61 -7.86 -10.07
C ALA A 571 35.08 -7.37 -11.45
N ILE A 572 34.18 -6.82 -12.26
CA ILE A 572 34.59 -6.00 -13.38
C ILE A 572 34.84 -4.62 -12.79
N GLU A 573 36.12 -4.32 -12.55
CA GLU A 573 36.61 -2.96 -12.43
C GLU A 573 36.19 -2.21 -13.70
N ILE A 574 35.36 -1.24 -13.53
CA ILE A 574 35.10 -0.23 -14.57
C ILE A 574 36.35 0.65 -14.58
N PRO A 575 37.12 0.72 -15.68
CA PRO A 575 38.19 1.68 -15.75
C PRO A 575 37.59 3.10 -15.73
N ILE A 576 37.95 3.83 -14.67
CA ILE A 576 37.80 5.28 -14.64
C ILE A 576 38.85 5.82 -15.62
N GLY A 577 38.38 6.35 -16.76
CA GLY A 577 39.29 6.89 -17.74
C GLY A 577 38.61 7.70 -18.83
N ALA A 578 38.76 9.06 -18.67
CA ALA A 578 38.56 10.19 -19.57
C ALA A 578 37.13 10.67 -19.81
#